data_5c887b3a7480f81c8f06083be8cbb34e
#
_entry.id   5c887b3a7480f81c8f06083be8cbb34e
#
_cell.length_a   1.000
_cell.length_b   1.000
_cell.length_c   1.000
_cell.angle_alpha   90.00
_cell.angle_beta   90.00
_cell.angle_gamma   90.00
#
_symmetry.space_group_name_H-M   'P 1'
#
loop_
_entity.id
_entity.type
_entity.pdbx_description
1 polymer ?
#
loop_
_entity_poly.entity_id
_entity_poly.type
_entity_poly.pdbx_seq_one_letter_code
_entity_poly.pdbx_strand_id
1 'polypeptide(L)'
;MRRNRLGFDALALRPRVLVDVSKVDASTTFLGQKLRIPVMMAPIGSLQTITPEGGVAVAKAAAEFGTINFVSSVTQPSLEEIAASTNHPKIF
;
A
#
# COMPACT_ATOMS: atom_id res chain seq x y z
N MET A 1 4.75 13.13 -19.98
CA MET A 1 4.31 13.82 -18.74
C MET A 1 3.03 14.64 -18.90
N ARG A 2 2.87 15.48 -19.96
CA ARG A 2 1.65 16.29 -20.15
C ARG A 2 0.35 15.48 -20.16
N ARG A 3 0.36 14.30 -20.80
CA ARG A 3 -0.81 13.39 -20.87
C ARG A 3 -1.25 12.82 -19.52
N ASN A 4 -0.31 12.53 -18.64
CA ASN A 4 -0.62 12.03 -17.29
C ASN A 4 -1.24 13.11 -16.40
N ARG A 5 -0.86 14.37 -16.63
CA ARG A 5 -1.40 15.51 -15.90
C ARG A 5 -2.82 15.85 -16.33
N LEU A 6 -3.14 15.73 -17.62
CA LEU A 6 -4.50 15.96 -18.13
C LEU A 6 -5.56 15.09 -17.47
N GLY A 7 -5.22 13.87 -17.04
CA GLY A 7 -6.12 13.00 -16.29
C GLY A 7 -6.56 13.61 -14.95
N PHE A 8 -5.65 14.28 -14.24
CA PHE A 8 -5.98 14.99 -13.00
C PHE A 8 -6.71 16.30 -13.27
N ASP A 9 -6.28 17.05 -14.29
CA ASP A 9 -6.89 18.34 -14.63
C ASP A 9 -8.35 18.21 -15.11
N ALA A 10 -8.73 17.00 -15.58
CA ALA A 10 -10.10 16.69 -16.02
C ALA A 10 -11.06 16.29 -14.87
N LEU A 11 -10.53 16.12 -13.65
CA LEU A 11 -11.31 15.70 -12.49
C LEU A 11 -11.45 16.84 -11.49
N ALA A 12 -12.66 17.03 -10.97
CA ALA A 12 -12.91 17.98 -9.89
C ALA A 12 -13.63 17.28 -8.74
N LEU A 13 -13.19 17.57 -7.51
CA LEU A 13 -13.88 17.12 -6.31
C LEU A 13 -15.06 18.05 -6.03
N ARG A 14 -16.28 17.49 -6.01
CA ARG A 14 -17.49 18.22 -5.62
C ARG A 14 -17.74 18.04 -4.12
N PRO A 15 -17.45 19.03 -3.28
CA PRO A 15 -17.70 18.91 -1.86
C PRO A 15 -19.20 18.85 -1.56
N ARG A 16 -19.56 18.08 -0.53
CA ARG A 16 -20.90 18.09 0.05
C ARG A 16 -20.85 18.93 1.32
N VAL A 17 -21.75 19.88 1.44
CA VAL A 17 -21.91 20.72 2.64
C VAL A 17 -22.99 20.14 3.56
N LEU A 18 -22.90 20.43 4.86
CA LEU A 18 -23.87 20.00 5.88
C LEU A 18 -24.01 18.46 6.00
N VAL A 19 -22.96 17.73 5.68
CA VAL A 19 -22.87 16.29 5.92
C VAL A 19 -21.95 16.04 7.11
N ASP A 20 -22.43 15.29 8.09
CA ASP A 20 -21.61 14.87 9.23
C ASP A 20 -20.52 13.91 8.76
N VAL A 21 -19.25 14.29 8.93
CA VAL A 21 -18.06 13.52 8.59
C VAL A 21 -17.26 13.11 9.83
N SER A 22 -17.85 13.16 11.01
CA SER A 22 -17.18 12.81 12.27
C SER A 22 -16.80 11.35 12.40
N LYS A 23 -17.45 10.46 11.63
CA LYS A 23 -17.25 9.00 11.67
C LYS A 23 -17.07 8.44 10.26
N VAL A 24 -16.00 8.84 9.59
CA VAL A 24 -15.66 8.28 8.27
C VAL A 24 -14.95 6.94 8.44
N ASP A 25 -15.53 5.88 7.87
CA ASP A 25 -14.88 4.57 7.71
C ASP A 25 -14.39 4.42 6.26
N ALA A 26 -13.08 4.40 6.07
CA ALA A 26 -12.43 4.18 4.78
C ALA A 26 -11.96 2.72 4.60
N SER A 27 -12.32 1.82 5.51
CA SER A 27 -11.93 0.42 5.42
C SER A 27 -12.58 -0.28 4.22
N THR A 28 -11.89 -1.30 3.71
CA THR A 28 -12.38 -2.13 2.61
C THR A 28 -11.91 -3.57 2.78
N THR A 29 -12.39 -4.46 1.92
CA THR A 29 -11.92 -5.84 1.86
C THR A 29 -11.36 -6.13 0.47
N PHE A 30 -10.15 -6.69 0.42
CA PHE A 30 -9.48 -7.11 -0.80
C PHE A 30 -8.95 -8.54 -0.63
N LEU A 31 -9.29 -9.45 -1.54
CA LEU A 31 -8.95 -10.89 -1.47
C LEU A 31 -9.23 -11.52 -0.10
N GLY A 32 -10.36 -11.17 0.52
CA GLY A 32 -10.75 -11.68 1.84
C GLY A 32 -10.01 -11.02 3.02
N GLN A 33 -9.08 -10.10 2.77
CA GLN A 33 -8.33 -9.38 3.80
C GLN A 33 -8.93 -8.00 4.05
N LYS A 34 -9.17 -7.66 5.31
CA LYS A 34 -9.63 -6.33 5.71
C LYS A 34 -8.48 -5.34 5.64
N LEU A 35 -8.68 -4.25 4.93
CA LEU A 35 -7.74 -3.14 4.81
C LEU A 35 -8.26 -1.93 5.56
N ARG A 36 -7.37 -1.18 6.20
CA ARG A 36 -7.69 0.06 6.88
C ARG A 36 -8.14 1.16 5.92
N ILE A 37 -7.54 1.20 4.72
CA ILE A 37 -7.91 2.10 3.61
C ILE A 37 -7.72 1.35 2.28
N PRO A 38 -8.35 1.76 1.17
CA PRO A 38 -8.22 1.09 -0.14
C PRO A 38 -6.89 1.46 -0.84
N VAL A 39 -5.78 1.37 -0.12
CA VAL A 39 -4.42 1.64 -0.63
C VAL A 39 -3.51 0.51 -0.20
N MET A 40 -2.71 0.01 -1.12
CA MET A 40 -1.77 -1.09 -0.91
C MET A 40 -0.36 -0.68 -1.33
N MET A 41 0.64 -1.34 -0.76
CA MET A 41 2.05 -1.07 -1.10
C MET A 41 2.40 -1.77 -2.40
N ALA A 42 2.83 -1.01 -3.40
CA ALA A 42 3.22 -1.53 -4.72
C ALA A 42 4.49 -2.40 -4.65
N PRO A 43 4.66 -3.37 -5.59
CA PRO A 43 5.86 -4.20 -5.66
C PRO A 43 7.04 -3.41 -6.24
N ILE A 44 7.82 -2.80 -5.37
CA ILE A 44 8.99 -1.98 -5.77
C ILE A 44 10.25 -2.81 -5.63
N GLY A 45 11.05 -2.86 -6.71
CA GLY A 45 12.36 -3.52 -6.72
C GLY A 45 13.44 -2.69 -6.04
N SER A 46 14.54 -3.34 -5.70
CA SER A 46 15.78 -2.69 -5.19
C SER A 46 15.59 -1.80 -3.96
N LEU A 47 14.63 -2.14 -3.10
CA LEU A 47 14.36 -1.38 -1.86
C LEU A 47 15.58 -1.31 -0.92
N GLN A 48 16.47 -2.30 -0.99
CA GLN A 48 17.73 -2.32 -0.23
C GLN A 48 18.67 -1.15 -0.57
N THR A 49 18.47 -0.47 -1.68
CA THR A 49 19.23 0.74 -2.04
C THR A 49 18.74 1.97 -1.27
N ILE A 50 17.56 1.92 -0.72
CA ILE A 50 16.92 3.01 0.02
C ILE A 50 17.03 2.77 1.53
N THR A 51 16.76 1.52 1.97
CA THR A 51 16.87 1.11 3.36
C THR A 51 17.55 -0.25 3.47
N PRO A 52 18.46 -0.45 4.44
CA PRO A 52 19.17 -1.73 4.62
C PRO A 52 18.23 -2.93 4.79
N GLU A 53 17.06 -2.73 5.40
CA GLU A 53 16.06 -3.78 5.61
C GLU A 53 15.28 -4.13 4.34
N GLY A 54 15.36 -3.31 3.30
CA GLY A 54 14.71 -3.57 2.01
C GLY A 54 13.22 -3.89 2.11
N GLY A 55 12.82 -5.02 1.52
CA GLY A 55 11.42 -5.48 1.52
C GLY A 55 10.85 -5.81 2.90
N VAL A 56 11.70 -6.14 3.88
CA VAL A 56 11.27 -6.39 5.26
C VAL A 56 10.71 -5.13 5.92
N ALA A 57 11.35 -3.97 5.70
CA ALA A 57 10.86 -2.70 6.24
C ALA A 57 9.44 -2.39 5.71
N VAL A 58 9.21 -2.59 4.42
CA VAL A 58 7.89 -2.38 3.79
C VAL A 58 6.84 -3.35 4.31
N ALA A 59 7.21 -4.64 4.46
CA ALA A 59 6.31 -5.66 5.00
C ALA A 59 5.89 -5.35 6.45
N LYS A 60 6.82 -4.92 7.29
CA LYS A 60 6.53 -4.48 8.67
C LYS A 60 5.62 -3.25 8.70
N ALA A 61 5.93 -2.24 7.90
CA ALA A 61 5.11 -1.02 7.80
C ALA A 61 3.69 -1.31 7.30
N ALA A 62 3.52 -2.18 6.31
CA ALA A 62 2.23 -2.59 5.81
C ALA A 62 1.40 -3.34 6.88
N ALA A 63 2.06 -4.22 7.65
CA ALA A 63 1.45 -4.94 8.76
C ALA A 63 0.98 -4.00 9.88
N GLU A 64 1.82 -3.06 10.27
CA GLU A 64 1.52 -2.07 11.32
C GLU A 64 0.37 -1.15 10.90
N PHE A 65 0.38 -0.71 9.65
CA PHE A 65 -0.69 0.16 9.13
C PHE A 65 -2.00 -0.59 8.89
N GLY A 66 -1.97 -1.87 8.60
CA GLY A 66 -3.15 -2.69 8.25
C GLY A 66 -3.49 -2.61 6.75
N THR A 67 -2.47 -2.75 5.89
CA THR A 67 -2.63 -2.85 4.43
C THR A 67 -1.80 -3.99 3.86
N ILE A 68 -2.06 -4.39 2.61
CA ILE A 68 -1.33 -5.46 1.94
C ILE A 68 -0.06 -4.92 1.30
N ASN A 69 1.03 -5.68 1.41
CA ASN A 69 2.27 -5.48 0.68
C ASN A 69 2.34 -6.42 -0.52
N PHE A 70 2.52 -5.86 -1.72
CA PHE A 70 2.95 -6.61 -2.90
C PHE A 70 4.48 -6.67 -2.91
N VAL A 71 5.02 -7.88 -2.94
CA VAL A 71 6.47 -8.12 -2.89
C VAL A 71 7.02 -8.23 -4.31
N SER A 72 8.07 -7.49 -4.62
CA SER A 72 8.75 -7.56 -5.91
C SER A 72 9.73 -8.73 -5.95
N SER A 73 9.81 -9.42 -7.10
CA SER A 73 10.80 -10.49 -7.35
C SER A 73 12.26 -10.01 -7.37
N VAL A 74 12.48 -8.70 -7.48
CA VAL A 74 13.82 -8.10 -7.56
C VAL A 74 14.15 -7.21 -6.35
N THR A 75 13.43 -7.40 -5.25
CA THR A 75 13.79 -6.78 -3.97
C THR A 75 14.59 -7.73 -3.08
N GLN A 76 15.33 -7.19 -2.12
CA GLN A 76 16.04 -7.96 -1.09
C GLN A 76 15.49 -7.58 0.29
N PRO A 77 15.68 -8.44 1.30
CA PRO A 77 16.23 -9.80 1.22
C PRO A 77 15.31 -10.77 0.46
N SER A 78 15.55 -12.07 0.56
CA SER A 78 14.79 -13.10 -0.14
C SER A 78 13.27 -13.04 0.18
N LEU A 79 12.46 -13.62 -0.69
CA LEU A 79 11.01 -13.71 -0.50
C LEU A 79 10.67 -14.42 0.82
N GLU A 80 11.42 -15.49 1.15
CA GLU A 80 11.25 -16.28 2.37
C GLU A 80 11.52 -15.43 3.62
N GLU A 81 12.58 -14.62 3.62
CA GLU A 81 12.90 -13.72 4.72
C GLU A 81 11.85 -12.61 4.88
N ILE A 82 11.38 -12.04 3.77
CA ILE A 82 10.29 -11.06 3.79
C ILE A 82 8.99 -11.71 4.30
N ALA A 83 8.69 -12.94 3.84
CA ALA A 83 7.52 -13.69 4.29
C ALA A 83 7.57 -13.97 5.79
N ALA A 84 8.73 -14.39 6.30
CA ALA A 84 8.92 -14.71 7.73
C ALA A 84 8.92 -13.46 8.64
N SER A 85 9.11 -12.26 8.08
CA SER A 85 9.24 -11.03 8.87
C SER A 85 7.96 -10.63 9.61
N THR A 86 6.80 -11.00 9.11
CA THR A 86 5.48 -10.75 9.74
C THR A 86 4.49 -11.82 9.32
N ASN A 87 3.46 -12.07 10.15
CA ASN A 87 2.33 -12.93 9.80
C ASN A 87 1.26 -12.20 8.96
N HIS A 88 1.47 -10.94 8.63
CA HIS A 88 0.54 -10.16 7.85
C HIS A 88 0.52 -10.60 6.38
N PRO A 89 -0.64 -10.62 5.70
CA PRO A 89 -0.76 -11.05 4.30
C PRO A 89 0.14 -10.26 3.35
N LYS A 90 0.79 -11.00 2.46
CA LYS A 90 1.64 -10.47 1.39
C LYS A 90 1.21 -11.11 0.08
N ILE A 91 1.42 -10.41 -1.02
CA ILE A 91 1.16 -10.90 -2.38
C ILE A 91 2.47 -10.84 -3.17
N PHE A 92 2.80 -11.95 -3.82
CA PHE A 92 3.97 -12.05 -4.70
C PHE A 92 3.50 -12.27 -6.14
#